data_f0a7916704f34686b8aedf449779b527
#
_entry.id   f0a7916704f34686b8aedf449779b527
#
_cell.length_a   1.000
_cell.length_b   1.000
_cell.length_c   1.000
_cell.angle_alpha   90.00
_cell.angle_beta   90.00
_cell.angle_gamma   90.00
#
_symmetry.space_group_name_H-M   'P 1'
#
loop_
_entity.id
_entity.type
_entity.pdbx_description
1 polymer ?
#
loop_
_entity_poly.entity_id
_entity_poly.type
_entity_poly.pdbx_seq_one_letter_code
_entity_poly.pdbx_strand_id
1 'polypeptide(L)'
;MKKILVMTMVLLPLMLMAQARIGIVNSQQIFDLMPEKAAAEAQLKTLSEQYHAEYVLLQNEFDKKYADYQTVAADPSMPETIKERRVHELQESDKKMREFERRVADDLAAQRAALTKPLTEKIQAAIRTAGEQGGFDLVLDTAVTPVAYTGPATVDITPMVKAILGLR
;
A
#
# COMPACT_ATOMS: atom_id res chain seq x y z
N MET A 1 -61.25 31.72 17.11
CA MET A 1 -60.49 31.56 15.85
C MET A 1 -59.11 32.17 15.88
N LYS A 2 -58.89 33.35 16.50
CA LYS A 2 -57.53 33.95 16.56
C LYS A 2 -56.48 33.20 17.42
N LYS A 3 -56.91 32.43 18.43
CA LYS A 3 -55.99 31.67 19.31
C LYS A 3 -55.45 30.36 18.67
N ILE A 4 -56.15 29.79 17.70
CA ILE A 4 -55.69 28.60 16.97
C ILE A 4 -54.64 28.96 15.92
N LEU A 5 -54.73 30.15 15.30
CA LEU A 5 -53.77 30.63 14.28
C LEU A 5 -52.40 30.91 14.88
N VAL A 6 -52.31 31.35 16.13
CA VAL A 6 -51.05 31.63 16.84
C VAL A 6 -50.31 30.35 17.23
N MET A 7 -51.08 29.28 17.56
CA MET A 7 -50.49 27.98 17.96
C MET A 7 -49.88 27.22 16.78
N THR A 8 -50.42 27.41 15.57
CA THR A 8 -49.87 26.79 14.35
C THR A 8 -48.56 27.46 13.88
N MET A 9 -48.37 28.74 14.18
CA MET A 9 -47.18 29.51 13.78
C MET A 9 -45.96 29.24 14.68
N VAL A 10 -46.14 28.72 15.88
CA VAL A 10 -45.05 28.36 16.82
C VAL A 10 -44.50 26.96 16.55
N LEU A 11 -45.22 26.09 15.84
CA LEU A 11 -44.79 24.72 15.50
C LEU A 11 -44.03 24.62 14.15
N LEU A 12 -44.00 25.68 13.35
CA LEU A 12 -43.31 25.65 12.04
C LEU A 12 -41.76 25.77 12.05
N PRO A 13 -41.06 26.28 13.07
CA PRO A 13 -39.60 26.38 13.03
C PRO A 13 -38.89 25.11 13.47
N LEU A 14 -39.58 24.04 13.85
CA LEU A 14 -38.93 22.78 14.32
C LEU A 14 -38.55 21.80 13.20
N MET A 15 -38.88 22.10 11.97
CA MET A 15 -38.34 21.42 10.77
C MET A 15 -37.12 22.12 10.22
N LEU A 16 -36.18 22.52 11.07
CA LEU A 16 -34.80 22.72 10.60
C LEU A 16 -34.29 21.34 10.23
N MET A 17 -34.40 21.01 8.96
CA MET A 17 -33.84 19.81 8.37
C MET A 17 -32.38 19.74 8.81
N ALA A 18 -32.07 18.76 9.65
CA ALA A 18 -30.70 18.35 9.89
C ALA A 18 -30.15 17.88 8.53
N GLN A 19 -29.56 18.79 7.76
CA GLN A 19 -28.87 18.43 6.53
C GLN A 19 -27.67 17.61 6.94
N ALA A 20 -27.62 16.35 6.50
CA ALA A 20 -26.49 15.48 6.73
C ALA A 20 -25.21 16.18 6.30
N ARG A 21 -24.28 16.34 7.22
CA ARG A 21 -23.01 17.03 6.98
C ARG A 21 -22.02 16.04 6.43
N ILE A 22 -21.66 16.18 5.16
CA ILE A 22 -20.78 15.27 4.44
C ILE A 22 -19.38 15.88 4.33
N GLY A 23 -18.38 15.13 4.81
CA GLY A 23 -16.97 15.41 4.60
C GLY A 23 -16.38 14.54 3.50
N ILE A 24 -15.34 15.05 2.85
CA ILE A 24 -14.45 14.27 2.00
C ILE A 24 -13.03 14.40 2.51
N VAL A 25 -12.25 13.34 2.31
CA VAL A 25 -10.82 13.32 2.65
C VAL A 25 -10.05 12.60 1.55
N ASN A 26 -8.79 12.96 1.35
CA ASN A 26 -7.87 12.21 0.50
C ASN A 26 -6.77 11.58 1.37
N SER A 27 -6.99 10.32 1.75
CA SER A 27 -6.06 9.58 2.61
C SER A 27 -4.71 9.33 1.94
N GLN A 28 -4.68 9.18 0.61
CA GLN A 28 -3.43 9.00 -0.14
C GLN A 28 -2.56 10.25 -0.07
N GLN A 29 -3.15 11.44 -0.23
CA GLN A 29 -2.42 12.69 -0.10
C GLN A 29 -1.81 12.85 1.29
N ILE A 30 -2.54 12.42 2.33
CA ILE A 30 -2.05 12.46 3.72
C ILE A 30 -0.90 11.46 3.89
N PHE A 31 -1.07 10.22 3.42
CA PHE A 31 -0.06 9.17 3.47
C PHE A 31 1.25 9.62 2.81
N ASP A 32 1.16 10.30 1.65
CA ASP A 32 2.32 10.77 0.90
C ASP A 32 3.12 11.86 1.65
N LEU A 33 2.48 12.58 2.56
CA LEU A 33 3.10 13.62 3.38
C LEU A 33 3.66 13.10 4.72
N MET A 34 3.40 11.84 5.08
CA MET A 34 3.88 11.29 6.35
C MET A 34 5.41 11.09 6.32
N PRO A 35 6.17 11.61 7.30
CA PRO A 35 7.62 11.39 7.36
C PRO A 35 7.98 9.92 7.57
N GLU A 36 7.14 9.15 8.23
CA GLU A 36 7.32 7.71 8.44
C GLU A 36 7.27 6.93 7.11
N LYS A 37 6.57 7.43 6.08
CA LYS A 37 6.58 6.83 4.73
C LYS A 37 7.98 6.80 4.15
N ALA A 38 8.68 7.93 4.20
CA ALA A 38 10.05 8.01 3.67
C ALA A 38 11.00 7.04 4.40
N ALA A 39 10.85 6.88 5.71
CA ALA A 39 11.61 5.89 6.48
C ALA A 39 11.28 4.45 6.08
N ALA A 40 10.00 4.13 5.87
CA ALA A 40 9.56 2.82 5.40
C ALA A 40 10.10 2.50 3.99
N GLU A 41 10.03 3.46 3.08
CA GLU A 41 10.59 3.31 1.72
C GLU A 41 12.11 3.11 1.75
N ALA A 42 12.84 3.82 2.60
CA ALA A 42 14.28 3.64 2.75
C ALA A 42 14.63 2.23 3.27
N GLN A 43 13.86 1.71 4.23
CA GLN A 43 14.05 0.34 4.74
C GLN A 43 13.78 -0.70 3.66
N LEU A 44 12.68 -0.57 2.92
CA LEU A 44 12.34 -1.48 1.81
C LEU A 44 13.39 -1.44 0.70
N LYS A 45 13.92 -0.25 0.40
CA LYS A 45 15.00 -0.09 -0.58
C LYS A 45 16.25 -0.83 -0.14
N THR A 46 16.69 -0.64 1.10
CA THR A 46 17.87 -1.33 1.64
C THR A 46 17.70 -2.85 1.60
N LEU A 47 16.53 -3.36 1.99
CA LEU A 47 16.22 -4.78 1.94
C LEU A 47 16.23 -5.31 0.50
N SER A 48 15.65 -4.57 -0.45
CA SER A 48 15.66 -4.91 -1.88
C SER A 48 17.09 -4.95 -2.45
N GLU A 49 17.96 -4.02 -2.05
CA GLU A 49 19.37 -4.00 -2.45
C GLU A 49 20.13 -5.23 -1.90
N GLN A 50 19.85 -5.65 -0.67
CA GLN A 50 20.44 -6.86 -0.08
C GLN A 50 20.01 -8.12 -0.86
N TYR A 51 18.72 -8.26 -1.16
CA TYR A 51 18.22 -9.37 -1.97
C TYR A 51 18.78 -9.37 -3.40
N HIS A 52 18.91 -8.18 -4.00
CA HIS A 52 19.53 -8.07 -5.31
C HIS A 52 20.99 -8.56 -5.29
N ALA A 53 21.76 -8.18 -4.27
CA ALA A 53 23.15 -8.65 -4.13
C ALA A 53 23.21 -10.19 -3.98
N GLU A 54 22.31 -10.80 -3.22
CA GLU A 54 22.22 -12.26 -3.08
C GLU A 54 21.81 -12.93 -4.40
N TYR A 55 20.85 -12.37 -5.13
CA TYR A 55 20.46 -12.86 -6.45
C TYR A 55 21.61 -12.88 -7.44
N VAL A 56 22.43 -11.82 -7.46
CA VAL A 56 23.62 -11.77 -8.32
C VAL A 56 24.62 -12.88 -8.01
N LEU A 57 24.76 -13.28 -6.73
CA LEU A 57 25.61 -14.42 -6.38
C LEU A 57 25.04 -15.74 -6.93
N LEU A 58 23.72 -15.94 -6.85
CA LEU A 58 23.07 -17.13 -7.42
C LEU A 58 23.20 -17.16 -8.95
N GLN A 59 23.06 -16.01 -9.60
CA GLN A 59 23.23 -15.88 -11.04
C GLN A 59 24.67 -16.22 -11.47
N ASN A 60 25.65 -15.67 -10.76
CA ASN A 60 27.07 -15.98 -11.03
C ASN A 60 27.38 -17.49 -10.82
N GLU A 61 26.75 -18.15 -9.84
CA GLU A 61 26.87 -19.59 -9.65
C GLU A 61 26.27 -20.36 -10.84
N PHE A 62 25.09 -19.95 -11.30
CA PHE A 62 24.45 -20.54 -12.47
C PHE A 62 25.31 -20.37 -13.74
N ASP A 63 25.83 -19.16 -14.00
CA ASP A 63 26.65 -18.86 -15.16
C ASP A 63 27.93 -19.71 -15.22
N LYS A 64 28.58 -19.93 -14.07
CA LYS A 64 29.73 -20.84 -13.97
C LYS A 64 29.36 -22.27 -14.32
N LYS A 65 28.28 -22.79 -13.76
CA LYS A 65 27.79 -24.15 -14.06
C LYS A 65 27.40 -24.30 -15.53
N TYR A 66 26.83 -23.22 -16.11
CA TYR A 66 26.48 -23.21 -17.53
C TYR A 66 27.72 -23.24 -18.43
N ALA A 67 28.75 -22.48 -18.10
CA ALA A 67 30.02 -22.54 -18.82
C ALA A 67 30.69 -23.92 -18.73
N ASP A 68 30.69 -24.51 -17.54
CA ASP A 68 31.18 -25.89 -17.33
C ASP A 68 30.37 -26.89 -18.16
N TYR A 69 29.05 -26.78 -18.18
CA TYR A 69 28.19 -27.63 -19.00
C TYR A 69 28.52 -27.49 -20.51
N GLN A 70 28.67 -26.28 -20.99
CA GLN A 70 29.04 -26.06 -22.41
C GLN A 70 30.32 -26.73 -22.79
N THR A 71 31.34 -26.68 -21.92
CA THR A 71 32.63 -27.35 -22.13
C THR A 71 32.47 -28.86 -22.18
N VAL A 72 31.72 -29.43 -21.23
CA VAL A 72 31.46 -30.87 -21.16
C VAL A 72 30.59 -31.37 -22.32
N ALA A 73 29.58 -30.58 -22.72
CA ALA A 73 28.68 -30.93 -23.81
C ALA A 73 29.39 -30.95 -25.18
N ALA A 74 30.39 -30.07 -25.37
CA ALA A 74 31.17 -29.97 -26.58
C ALA A 74 32.21 -31.07 -26.76
N ASP A 75 32.55 -31.79 -25.69
CA ASP A 75 33.54 -32.88 -25.72
C ASP A 75 32.91 -34.22 -26.12
N PRO A 76 33.23 -34.77 -27.32
CA PRO A 76 32.70 -36.06 -27.77
C PRO A 76 33.17 -37.26 -26.92
N SER A 77 34.28 -37.12 -26.21
CA SER A 77 34.86 -38.16 -25.36
C SER A 77 34.23 -38.22 -23.96
N MET A 78 33.43 -37.21 -23.60
CA MET A 78 32.82 -37.11 -22.29
C MET A 78 31.70 -38.14 -22.11
N PRO A 79 31.71 -38.93 -21.04
CA PRO A 79 30.64 -39.88 -20.74
C PRO A 79 29.28 -39.20 -20.60
N GLU A 80 28.22 -39.82 -21.12
CA GLU A 80 26.86 -39.27 -21.06
C GLU A 80 26.40 -39.02 -19.62
N THR A 81 26.75 -39.87 -18.69
CA THR A 81 26.45 -39.74 -17.26
C THR A 81 27.00 -38.41 -16.65
N ILE A 82 28.14 -37.96 -17.18
CA ILE A 82 28.72 -36.66 -16.76
C ILE A 82 27.90 -35.49 -17.34
N LYS A 83 27.47 -35.60 -18.61
CA LYS A 83 26.62 -34.57 -19.25
C LYS A 83 25.28 -34.47 -18.54
N GLU A 84 24.61 -35.60 -18.26
CA GLU A 84 23.37 -35.67 -17.52
C GLU A 84 23.49 -35.03 -16.13
N ARG A 85 24.59 -35.31 -15.41
CA ARG A 85 24.84 -34.70 -14.10
C ARG A 85 24.93 -33.15 -14.21
N ARG A 86 25.62 -32.62 -15.22
CA ARG A 86 25.74 -31.18 -15.42
C ARG A 86 24.39 -30.52 -15.76
N VAL A 87 23.57 -31.21 -16.55
CA VAL A 87 22.19 -30.75 -16.81
C VAL A 87 21.38 -30.70 -15.52
N HIS A 88 21.47 -31.72 -14.67
CA HIS A 88 20.77 -31.74 -13.39
C HIS A 88 21.25 -30.60 -12.46
N GLU A 89 22.56 -30.35 -12.37
CA GLU A 89 23.14 -29.26 -11.60
C GLU A 89 22.65 -27.90 -12.06
N LEU A 90 22.42 -27.69 -13.37
CA LEU A 90 21.81 -26.48 -13.93
C LEU A 90 20.34 -26.35 -13.55
N GLN A 91 19.57 -27.44 -13.68
CA GLN A 91 18.15 -27.44 -13.30
C GLN A 91 17.95 -27.12 -11.82
N GLU A 92 18.80 -27.68 -10.96
CA GLU A 92 18.80 -27.39 -9.52
C GLU A 92 19.12 -25.92 -9.23
N SER A 93 20.12 -25.37 -9.94
CA SER A 93 20.51 -23.97 -9.78
C SER A 93 19.41 -23.00 -10.24
N ASP A 94 18.79 -23.28 -11.38
CA ASP A 94 17.65 -22.53 -11.91
C ASP A 94 16.42 -22.59 -10.97
N LYS A 95 16.12 -23.81 -10.44
CA LYS A 95 15.07 -23.98 -9.44
C LYS A 95 15.35 -23.15 -8.18
N LYS A 96 16.58 -23.14 -7.68
CA LYS A 96 17.01 -22.35 -6.52
C LYS A 96 16.81 -20.86 -6.75
N MET A 97 17.14 -20.35 -7.94
CA MET A 97 16.93 -18.95 -8.31
C MET A 97 15.43 -18.58 -8.31
N ARG A 98 14.58 -19.39 -8.95
CA ARG A 98 13.12 -19.14 -8.97
C ARG A 98 12.49 -19.21 -7.58
N GLU A 99 12.92 -20.13 -6.73
CA GLU A 99 12.46 -20.21 -5.34
C GLU A 99 12.90 -19.01 -4.52
N PHE A 100 14.11 -18.51 -4.78
CA PHE A 100 14.61 -17.30 -4.15
C PHE A 100 13.78 -16.09 -4.56
N GLU A 101 13.55 -15.86 -5.87
CA GLU A 101 12.73 -14.76 -6.38
C GLU A 101 11.33 -14.74 -5.75
N ARG A 102 10.69 -15.92 -5.65
CA ARG A 102 9.37 -16.02 -5.01
C ARG A 102 9.42 -15.64 -3.54
N ARG A 103 10.40 -16.17 -2.79
CA ARG A 103 10.57 -15.80 -1.36
C ARG A 103 10.80 -14.32 -1.18
N VAL A 104 11.62 -13.71 -2.03
CA VAL A 104 11.88 -12.27 -1.99
C VAL A 104 10.62 -11.46 -2.26
N ALA A 105 9.83 -11.85 -3.27
CA ALA A 105 8.56 -11.19 -3.57
C ALA A 105 7.58 -11.25 -2.39
N ASP A 106 7.44 -12.43 -1.78
CA ASP A 106 6.56 -12.64 -0.63
C ASP A 106 7.05 -11.85 0.60
N ASP A 107 8.35 -11.85 0.88
CA ASP A 107 8.91 -11.13 2.02
C ASP A 107 8.82 -9.61 1.85
N LEU A 108 9.17 -9.07 0.67
CA LEU A 108 9.04 -7.65 0.40
C LEU A 108 7.57 -7.18 0.49
N ALA A 109 6.61 -8.00 0.06
CA ALA A 109 5.19 -7.71 0.21
C ALA A 109 4.78 -7.69 1.70
N ALA A 110 5.22 -8.67 2.47
CA ALA A 110 4.96 -8.75 3.91
C ALA A 110 5.59 -7.58 4.68
N GLN A 111 6.84 -7.23 4.38
CA GLN A 111 7.53 -6.09 5.00
C GLN A 111 6.85 -4.77 4.64
N ARG A 112 6.45 -4.58 3.39
CA ARG A 112 5.68 -3.40 2.97
C ARG A 112 4.37 -3.29 3.76
N ALA A 113 3.62 -4.37 3.85
CA ALA A 113 2.37 -4.39 4.60
C ALA A 113 2.59 -4.06 6.09
N ALA A 114 3.63 -4.65 6.71
CA ALA A 114 3.97 -4.40 8.11
C ALA A 114 4.35 -2.93 8.37
N LEU A 115 5.08 -2.30 7.44
CA LEU A 115 5.51 -0.90 7.56
C LEU A 115 4.38 0.09 7.26
N THR A 116 3.47 -0.23 6.31
CA THR A 116 2.39 0.69 5.92
C THR A 116 1.14 0.59 6.79
N LYS A 117 0.87 -0.58 7.37
CA LYS A 117 -0.30 -0.81 8.23
C LYS A 117 -0.43 0.21 9.37
N PRO A 118 0.60 0.46 10.21
CA PRO A 118 0.49 1.43 11.31
C PRO A 118 0.24 2.86 10.81
N LEU A 119 0.76 3.22 9.64
CA LEU A 119 0.52 4.53 9.03
C LEU A 119 -0.95 4.68 8.61
N THR A 120 -1.49 3.66 7.98
CA THR A 120 -2.91 3.63 7.57
C THR A 120 -3.82 3.70 8.79
N GLU A 121 -3.52 2.95 9.84
CA GLU A 121 -4.28 2.98 11.09
C GLU A 121 -4.25 4.37 11.76
N LYS A 122 -3.10 5.04 11.73
CA LYS A 122 -2.92 6.41 12.24
C LYS A 122 -3.76 7.42 11.46
N ILE A 123 -3.79 7.31 10.12
CA ILE A 123 -4.62 8.15 9.25
C ILE A 123 -6.10 7.91 9.54
N GLN A 124 -6.54 6.65 9.63
CA GLN A 124 -7.94 6.31 9.91
C GLN A 124 -8.40 6.85 11.28
N ALA A 125 -7.56 6.76 12.30
CA ALA A 125 -7.83 7.33 13.62
C ALA A 125 -7.98 8.86 13.53
N ALA A 126 -7.10 9.54 12.79
CA ALA A 126 -7.17 10.99 12.61
C ALA A 126 -8.41 11.41 11.80
N ILE A 127 -8.81 10.64 10.77
CA ILE A 127 -10.05 10.88 10.01
C ILE A 127 -11.27 10.76 10.94
N ARG A 128 -11.31 9.75 11.79
CA ARG A 128 -12.39 9.58 12.77
C ARG A 128 -12.47 10.79 13.72
N THR A 129 -11.33 11.18 14.28
CA THR A 129 -11.26 12.34 15.17
C THR A 129 -11.72 13.63 14.46
N ALA A 130 -11.29 13.84 13.21
CA ALA A 130 -11.72 14.99 12.42
C ALA A 130 -13.24 14.96 12.13
N GLY A 131 -13.78 13.77 11.83
CA GLY A 131 -15.20 13.54 11.62
C GLY A 131 -16.03 13.90 12.85
N GLU A 132 -15.64 13.40 14.02
CA GLU A 132 -16.29 13.64 15.29
C GLU A 132 -16.22 15.12 15.70
N GLN A 133 -15.02 15.72 15.66
CA GLN A 133 -14.82 17.14 16.01
C GLN A 133 -15.54 18.09 15.05
N GLY A 134 -15.59 17.72 13.77
CA GLY A 134 -16.29 18.50 12.74
C GLY A 134 -17.80 18.30 12.71
N GLY A 135 -18.36 17.36 13.47
CA GLY A 135 -19.80 17.03 13.47
C GLY A 135 -20.26 16.55 12.09
N PHE A 136 -19.47 15.71 11.42
CA PHE A 136 -19.84 15.09 10.15
C PHE A 136 -20.60 13.79 10.39
N ASP A 137 -21.70 13.62 9.66
CA ASP A 137 -22.49 12.36 9.68
C ASP A 137 -21.84 11.29 8.79
N LEU A 138 -21.08 11.71 7.78
CA LEU A 138 -20.37 10.84 6.85
C LEU A 138 -19.08 11.50 6.38
N VAL A 139 -18.01 10.72 6.31
CA VAL A 139 -16.75 11.11 5.66
C VAL A 139 -16.42 10.08 4.59
N LEU A 140 -16.25 10.54 3.35
CA LEU A 140 -15.86 9.70 2.21
C LEU A 140 -14.38 9.91 1.90
N ASP A 141 -13.65 8.80 1.80
CA ASP A 141 -12.26 8.83 1.36
C ASP A 141 -12.18 8.74 -0.17
N THR A 142 -11.80 9.84 -0.80
CA THR A 142 -11.71 9.96 -2.26
C THR A 142 -10.53 9.18 -2.87
N ALA A 143 -9.58 8.71 -2.04
CA ALA A 143 -8.49 7.86 -2.49
C ALA A 143 -8.93 6.42 -2.77
N VAL A 144 -9.97 5.94 -2.08
CA VAL A 144 -10.45 4.56 -2.19
C VAL A 144 -11.88 4.47 -2.75
N THR A 145 -12.65 5.56 -2.67
CA THR A 145 -14.03 5.62 -3.16
C THR A 145 -14.14 6.63 -4.29
N PRO A 146 -14.48 6.21 -5.52
CA PRO A 146 -14.70 7.14 -6.61
C PRO A 146 -15.86 8.09 -6.30
N VAL A 147 -15.61 9.39 -6.25
CA VAL A 147 -16.62 10.42 -6.07
C VAL A 147 -16.79 11.17 -7.39
N ALA A 148 -17.94 10.97 -8.06
CA ALA A 148 -18.19 11.55 -9.37
C ALA A 148 -18.53 13.05 -9.31
N TYR A 149 -19.09 13.53 -8.18
CA TYR A 149 -19.48 14.92 -7.99
C TYR A 149 -19.51 15.27 -6.50
N THR A 150 -19.07 16.49 -6.19
CA THR A 150 -19.20 17.08 -4.85
C THR A 150 -19.94 18.41 -4.95
N GLY A 151 -21.02 18.55 -4.18
CA GLY A 151 -21.80 19.79 -4.11
C GLY A 151 -21.20 20.82 -3.14
N PRO A 152 -21.72 22.04 -3.12
CA PRO A 152 -21.18 23.14 -2.29
C PRO A 152 -21.33 22.91 -0.77
N ALA A 153 -22.19 21.96 -0.35
CA ALA A 153 -22.34 21.57 1.05
C ALA A 153 -21.32 20.52 1.52
N THR A 154 -20.54 19.95 0.59
CA THR A 154 -19.47 19.00 0.92
C THR A 154 -18.22 19.72 1.40
N VAL A 155 -17.64 19.26 2.50
CA VAL A 155 -16.47 19.89 3.12
C VAL A 155 -15.25 19.01 2.95
N ASP A 156 -14.17 19.54 2.40
CA ASP A 156 -12.87 18.84 2.40
C ASP A 156 -12.24 18.96 3.80
N ILE A 157 -12.14 17.82 4.48
CA ILE A 157 -11.52 17.72 5.81
C ILE A 157 -10.05 17.28 5.77
N THR A 158 -9.47 17.10 4.58
CA THR A 158 -8.04 16.74 4.43
C THR A 158 -7.12 17.68 5.23
N PRO A 159 -7.31 19.02 5.20
CA PRO A 159 -6.49 19.93 6.00
C PRO A 159 -6.65 19.70 7.51
N MET A 160 -7.86 19.38 7.98
CA MET A 160 -8.13 19.09 9.40
C MET A 160 -7.42 17.81 9.86
N VAL A 161 -7.47 16.76 9.05
CA VAL A 161 -6.79 15.49 9.32
C VAL A 161 -5.27 15.69 9.34
N LYS A 162 -4.73 16.48 8.39
CA LYS A 162 -3.30 16.85 8.36
C LYS A 162 -2.89 17.59 9.64
N ALA A 163 -3.70 18.52 10.11
CA ALA A 163 -3.43 19.25 11.34
C ALA A 163 -3.42 18.34 12.58
N ILE A 164 -4.36 17.39 12.67
CA ILE A 164 -4.41 16.38 13.76
C ILE A 164 -3.15 15.52 13.76
N LEU A 165 -2.63 15.17 12.57
CA LEU A 165 -1.40 14.40 12.41
C LEU A 165 -0.10 15.23 12.56
N GLY A 166 -0.21 16.55 12.74
CA GLY A 166 0.94 17.47 12.79
C GLY A 166 1.66 17.64 11.46
N LEU A 167 0.99 17.35 10.33
CA LEU A 167 1.51 17.53 8.97
C LEU A 167 1.26 18.96 8.48
N ARG A 168 2.21 19.50 7.73
CA ARG A 168 2.13 20.86 7.14
C ARG A 168 1.86 20.79 5.64
#